data_a8bcd70452365540b0483a0ba64b6e47
#
_entry.id   a8bcd70452365540b0483a0ba64b6e47
#
_cell.length_a   1.000
_cell.length_b   1.000
_cell.length_c   1.000
_cell.angle_alpha   90.00
_cell.angle_beta   90.00
_cell.angle_gamma   90.00
#
_symmetry.space_group_name_H-M   'P 1'
#
loop_
_entity.id
_entity.type
_entity.pdbx_description
1 polymer ?
#
loop_
_entity_poly.entity_id
_entity_poly.type
_entity_poly.pdbx_seq_one_letter_code
_entity_poly.pdbx_strand_id
1 'polypeptide(L)'
;GRSGKLETAYWGSRASERQIRMYNKKLEQETKRKIVPPEIKTWWRLELQLRRGKATDWHAMVHESLNSFASPHFLPLDVKTNDKVMIFGLIANPEMWGFLERRMKYKLRDILKRESQNDELTNHLRETFSESADVLKKELDTWLQGLDVTEEE
;
A
#
# COMPACT_ATOMS: atom_id res chain seq x y z
N GLY A 1 -0.82 8.24 17.71
CA GLY A 1 0.38 8.72 18.43
C GLY A 1 0.10 10.05 19.11
N ARG A 2 0.74 10.33 20.23
CA ARG A 2 0.56 11.57 21.03
C ARG A 2 0.97 12.86 20.29
N SER A 3 1.64 12.75 19.15
CA SER A 3 2.15 13.89 18.39
C SER A 3 1.22 14.37 17.26
N GLY A 4 0.08 13.71 17.05
CA GLY A 4 -0.82 14.00 15.93
C GLY A 4 -0.25 13.68 14.54
N LYS A 5 0.98 13.16 14.46
CA LYS A 5 1.61 12.75 13.20
C LYS A 5 1.31 11.29 12.92
N LEU A 6 1.04 10.97 11.65
CA LEU A 6 0.89 9.58 11.21
C LEU A 6 2.24 8.86 11.35
N GLU A 7 2.30 7.83 12.17
CA GLU A 7 3.49 6.98 12.34
C GLU A 7 3.33 5.66 11.63
N THR A 8 2.11 5.08 11.64
CA THR A 8 1.79 3.81 11.00
C THR A 8 0.33 3.82 10.56
N ALA A 9 0.08 3.32 9.36
CA ALA A 9 -1.25 3.04 8.82
C ALA A 9 -1.36 1.57 8.45
N TYR A 10 -2.55 1.00 8.67
CA TYR A 10 -2.89 -0.37 8.33
C TYR A 10 -4.13 -0.41 7.46
N TRP A 11 -4.10 -1.24 6.41
CA TRP A 11 -5.27 -1.61 5.61
C TRP A 11 -5.44 -3.12 5.68
N GLY A 12 -6.63 -3.55 6.08
CA GLY A 12 -6.95 -4.93 6.45
C GLY A 12 -6.74 -5.22 7.93
N SER A 13 -7.50 -6.20 8.45
CA SER A 13 -7.38 -6.62 9.85
C SER A 13 -6.10 -7.43 10.08
N ARG A 14 -5.64 -7.50 11.33
CA ARG A 14 -4.49 -8.35 11.71
C ARG A 14 -4.74 -9.83 11.47
N ALA A 15 -6.00 -10.27 11.49
CA ALA A 15 -6.40 -11.65 11.24
C ALA A 15 -6.61 -11.96 9.76
N SER A 16 -6.64 -10.95 8.87
CA SER A 16 -6.85 -11.17 7.45
C SER A 16 -5.65 -11.85 6.79
N GLU A 17 -5.92 -12.59 5.73
CA GLU A 17 -4.86 -13.24 4.93
C GLU A 17 -4.05 -12.24 4.12
N ARG A 18 -4.55 -11.02 3.95
CA ARG A 18 -3.86 -9.89 3.32
C ARG A 18 -3.96 -8.66 4.21
N GLN A 19 -2.82 -8.08 4.54
CA GLN A 19 -2.72 -6.81 5.25
C GLN A 19 -1.66 -5.94 4.59
N ILE A 20 -1.96 -4.67 4.38
CA ILE A 20 -0.98 -3.67 3.96
C ILE A 20 -0.64 -2.81 5.17
N ARG A 21 0.63 -2.55 5.38
CA ARG A 21 1.16 -1.66 6.42
C ARG A 21 2.07 -0.63 5.81
N MET A 22 1.85 0.63 6.13
CA MET A 22 2.76 1.72 5.82
C MET A 22 3.22 2.39 7.11
N TYR A 23 4.52 2.60 7.27
CA TYR A 23 5.04 3.19 8.49
C TYR A 23 6.32 4.00 8.25
N ASN A 24 6.58 4.93 9.19
CA ASN A 24 7.79 5.73 9.21
C ASN A 24 8.99 4.86 9.64
N LYS A 25 9.74 4.36 8.65
CA LYS A 25 10.90 3.49 8.88
C LYS A 25 12.06 4.22 9.55
N LYS A 26 12.23 5.52 9.24
CA LYS A 26 13.24 6.34 9.90
C LYS A 26 13.00 6.38 11.41
N LEU A 27 11.80 6.74 11.83
CA LEU A 27 11.41 6.78 13.24
C LEU A 27 11.58 5.42 13.93
N GLU A 28 11.22 4.33 13.25
CA GLU A 28 11.41 2.98 13.78
C GLU A 28 12.89 2.66 14.03
N GLN A 29 13.79 3.03 13.09
CA GLN A 29 15.22 2.79 13.26
C GLN A 29 15.81 3.66 14.40
N GLU A 30 15.44 4.95 14.45
CA GLU A 30 15.87 5.86 15.51
C GLU A 30 15.40 5.38 16.90
N THR A 31 14.15 4.90 17.01
CA THR A 31 13.61 4.32 18.25
C THR A 31 14.37 3.07 18.69
N LYS A 32 14.86 2.28 17.74
CA LYS A 32 15.71 1.10 17.98
C LYS A 32 17.19 1.48 18.18
N ARG A 33 17.52 2.76 18.29
CA ARG A 33 18.89 3.29 18.45
C ARG A 33 19.84 2.85 17.33
N LYS A 34 19.33 2.64 16.12
CA LYS A 34 20.16 2.39 14.94
C LYS A 34 20.56 3.68 14.28
N ILE A 35 21.76 3.71 13.74
CA ILE A 35 22.28 4.88 13.02
C ILE A 35 21.53 4.98 11.69
N VAL A 36 20.89 6.13 11.48
CA VAL A 36 20.29 6.50 10.18
C VAL A 36 21.18 7.58 9.57
N PRO A 37 21.65 7.38 8.33
CA PRO A 37 22.45 8.38 7.65
C PRO A 37 21.77 9.76 7.64
N PRO A 38 22.48 10.87 7.94
CA PRO A 38 21.87 12.19 8.10
C PRO A 38 21.26 12.75 6.82
N GLU A 39 21.68 12.29 5.66
CA GLU A 39 21.11 12.61 4.35
C GLU A 39 19.69 12.04 4.16
N ILE A 40 19.33 10.99 4.88
CA ILE A 40 17.98 10.41 4.85
C ILE A 40 17.03 11.27 5.69
N LYS A 41 16.38 12.25 5.06
CA LYS A 41 15.41 13.11 5.72
C LYS A 41 14.08 12.43 6.00
N THR A 42 13.63 11.61 5.05
CA THR A 42 12.36 10.86 5.15
C THR A 42 12.58 9.42 4.69
N TRP A 43 11.99 8.47 5.42
CA TRP A 43 12.03 7.05 5.04
C TRP A 43 10.75 6.37 5.46
N TRP A 44 9.88 6.12 4.49
CA TRP A 44 8.65 5.36 4.67
C TRP A 44 8.78 3.98 4.06
N ARG A 45 8.16 2.99 4.69
CA ARG A 45 8.09 1.63 4.18
C ARG A 45 6.65 1.21 4.01
N LEU A 46 6.36 0.64 2.85
CA LEU A 46 5.11 -0.06 2.54
C LEU A 46 5.41 -1.56 2.55
N GLU A 47 4.61 -2.32 3.28
CA GLU A 47 4.74 -3.78 3.38
C GLU A 47 3.39 -4.42 3.05
N LEU A 48 3.42 -5.44 2.21
CA LEU A 48 2.29 -6.33 1.97
C LEU A 48 2.55 -7.63 2.71
N GLN A 49 1.71 -7.93 3.69
CA GLN A 49 1.75 -9.17 4.45
C GLN A 49 0.69 -10.13 3.93
N LEU A 50 1.13 -11.28 3.46
CA LEU A 50 0.28 -12.36 2.97
C LEU A 50 0.38 -13.57 3.88
N ARG A 51 -0.72 -14.28 4.08
CA ARG A 51 -0.81 -15.46 4.95
C ARG A 51 -1.63 -16.54 4.28
N ARG A 52 -1.38 -17.81 4.65
CA ARG A 52 -2.12 -18.99 4.18
C ARG A 52 -2.17 -19.06 2.66
N GLY A 53 -3.33 -19.35 2.07
CA GLY A 53 -3.51 -19.44 0.63
C GLY A 53 -3.08 -18.20 -0.16
N LYS A 54 -3.22 -17.01 0.44
CA LYS A 54 -2.74 -15.77 -0.19
C LYS A 54 -1.22 -15.69 -0.28
N ALA A 55 -0.48 -16.34 0.63
CA ALA A 55 0.98 -16.41 0.54
C ALA A 55 1.43 -17.31 -0.61
N THR A 56 0.74 -18.40 -0.87
CA THR A 56 1.00 -19.27 -2.03
C THR A 56 0.80 -18.52 -3.34
N ASP A 57 -0.18 -17.64 -3.40
CA ASP A 57 -0.57 -16.83 -4.57
C ASP A 57 0.06 -15.43 -4.56
N TRP A 58 1.21 -15.28 -3.88
CA TRP A 58 1.83 -13.99 -3.60
C TRP A 58 2.01 -13.11 -4.84
N HIS A 59 2.37 -13.71 -5.97
CA HIS A 59 2.60 -13.01 -7.22
C HIS A 59 1.33 -12.28 -7.71
N ALA A 60 0.21 -13.02 -7.79
CA ALA A 60 -1.08 -12.43 -8.15
C ALA A 60 -1.55 -11.39 -7.12
N MET A 61 -1.31 -11.63 -5.83
CA MET A 61 -1.69 -10.73 -4.75
C MET A 61 -0.90 -9.42 -4.76
N VAL A 62 0.38 -9.45 -5.08
CA VAL A 62 1.18 -8.22 -5.25
C VAL A 62 0.66 -7.41 -6.42
N HIS A 63 0.44 -8.06 -7.57
CA HIS A 63 -0.09 -7.41 -8.77
C HIS A 63 -1.46 -6.77 -8.52
N GLU A 64 -2.40 -7.49 -7.91
CA GLU A 64 -3.71 -6.96 -7.51
C GLU A 64 -3.59 -5.77 -6.56
N SER A 65 -2.68 -5.86 -5.57
CA SER A 65 -2.48 -4.80 -4.59
C SER A 65 -1.93 -3.53 -5.24
N LEU A 66 -0.93 -3.65 -6.12
CA LEU A 66 -0.39 -2.51 -6.86
C LEU A 66 -1.43 -1.87 -7.79
N ASN A 67 -2.28 -2.69 -8.41
CA ASN A 67 -3.37 -2.20 -9.26
C ASN A 67 -4.49 -1.50 -8.45
N SER A 68 -4.59 -1.76 -7.15
CA SER A 68 -5.57 -1.11 -6.27
C SER A 68 -5.12 0.23 -5.72
N PHE A 69 -3.85 0.62 -5.90
CA PHE A 69 -3.35 1.91 -5.46
C PHE A 69 -3.89 3.03 -6.35
N ALA A 70 -4.33 4.09 -5.69
CA ALA A 70 -4.96 5.25 -6.29
C ALA A 70 -4.27 6.51 -5.81
N SER A 71 -3.98 7.44 -6.75
CA SER A 71 -3.59 8.79 -6.37
C SER A 71 -4.82 9.68 -6.29
N PRO A 72 -5.16 10.22 -5.12
CA PRO A 72 -6.30 11.11 -4.96
C PRO A 72 -6.10 12.48 -5.61
N HIS A 73 -4.91 12.78 -6.09
CA HIS A 73 -4.60 14.07 -6.74
C HIS A 73 -4.97 14.12 -8.22
N PHE A 74 -5.25 12.97 -8.84
CA PHE A 74 -5.63 12.87 -10.25
C PHE A 74 -7.09 12.47 -10.38
N LEU A 75 -7.97 13.45 -10.38
CA LEU A 75 -9.40 13.23 -10.68
C LEU A 75 -9.69 13.58 -12.14
N PRO A 76 -10.46 12.75 -12.85
CA PRO A 76 -10.80 13.00 -14.24
C PRO A 76 -11.64 14.26 -14.43
N LEU A 77 -11.61 14.77 -15.65
CA LEU A 77 -12.28 16.01 -16.02
C LEU A 77 -13.81 15.92 -15.91
N ASP A 78 -14.39 14.74 -16.09
CA ASP A 78 -15.83 14.48 -16.08
C ASP A 78 -16.43 14.32 -14.67
N VAL A 79 -15.61 14.24 -13.63
CA VAL A 79 -16.11 14.28 -12.24
C VAL A 79 -16.73 15.63 -11.95
N LYS A 80 -17.96 15.62 -11.40
CA LYS A 80 -18.68 16.86 -11.04
C LYS A 80 -17.86 17.74 -10.10
N THR A 81 -17.86 19.04 -10.35
CA THR A 81 -17.08 20.02 -9.57
C THR A 81 -17.30 19.91 -8.07
N ASN A 82 -18.55 19.74 -7.62
CA ASN A 82 -18.84 19.59 -6.19
C ASN A 82 -18.19 18.34 -5.57
N ASP A 83 -18.17 17.23 -6.31
CA ASP A 83 -17.54 16.00 -5.86
C ASP A 83 -15.99 16.15 -5.80
N LYS A 84 -15.40 16.86 -6.78
CA LYS A 84 -13.96 17.22 -6.76
C LYS A 84 -13.61 18.05 -5.52
N VAL A 85 -14.36 19.14 -5.28
CA VAL A 85 -14.12 20.02 -4.12
C VAL A 85 -14.23 19.22 -2.83
N MET A 86 -15.23 18.34 -2.73
CA MET A 86 -15.43 17.51 -1.55
C MET A 86 -14.28 16.51 -1.36
N ILE A 87 -13.84 15.84 -2.42
CA ILE A 87 -12.70 14.90 -2.37
C ILE A 87 -11.42 15.64 -1.96
N PHE A 88 -11.11 16.79 -2.57
CA PHE A 88 -9.91 17.56 -2.17
C PHE A 88 -9.98 18.05 -0.72
N GLY A 89 -11.16 18.47 -0.25
CA GLY A 89 -11.38 18.82 1.15
C GLY A 89 -11.10 17.64 2.10
N LEU A 90 -11.54 16.43 1.74
CA LEU A 90 -11.34 15.21 2.51
C LEU A 90 -9.90 14.69 2.45
N ILE A 91 -9.14 14.97 1.39
CA ILE A 91 -7.72 14.68 1.31
C ILE A 91 -6.94 15.58 2.25
N ALA A 92 -7.28 16.87 2.26
CA ALA A 92 -6.66 17.85 3.16
C ALA A 92 -7.01 17.60 4.64
N ASN A 93 -8.20 17.07 4.92
CA ASN A 93 -8.72 16.82 6.26
C ASN A 93 -9.32 15.41 6.36
N PRO A 94 -8.46 14.36 6.46
CA PRO A 94 -8.92 12.96 6.42
C PRO A 94 -9.91 12.58 7.53
N GLU A 95 -9.87 13.24 8.68
CA GLU A 95 -10.82 13.03 9.79
C GLU A 95 -12.26 13.31 9.39
N MET A 96 -12.48 14.20 8.42
CA MET A 96 -13.81 14.56 7.93
C MET A 96 -14.53 13.39 7.25
N TRP A 97 -13.82 12.35 6.81
CA TRP A 97 -14.44 11.13 6.33
C TRP A 97 -15.36 10.49 7.38
N GLY A 98 -15.05 10.63 8.66
CA GLY A 98 -15.85 10.12 9.76
C GLY A 98 -17.27 10.70 9.78
N PHE A 99 -17.42 11.97 9.46
CA PHE A 99 -18.66 12.73 9.55
C PHE A 99 -19.59 12.62 8.32
N LEU A 100 -19.10 12.06 7.23
CA LEU A 100 -19.93 11.87 6.03
C LEU A 100 -20.97 10.78 6.23
N GLU A 101 -22.15 10.99 5.65
CA GLU A 101 -23.17 9.96 5.52
C GLU A 101 -22.66 8.78 4.71
N ARG A 102 -23.17 7.58 5.04
CA ARG A 102 -22.74 6.32 4.40
C ARG A 102 -22.83 6.38 2.89
N ARG A 103 -23.94 6.89 2.33
CA ARG A 103 -24.14 7.00 0.88
C ARG A 103 -23.09 7.88 0.21
N MET A 104 -22.75 9.02 0.83
CA MET A 104 -21.74 9.93 0.33
C MET A 104 -20.35 9.30 0.38
N LYS A 105 -19.99 8.60 1.47
CA LYS A 105 -18.75 7.86 1.58
C LYS A 105 -18.57 6.85 0.43
N TYR A 106 -19.61 6.08 0.12
CA TYR A 106 -19.55 5.12 -0.98
C TYR A 106 -19.39 5.81 -2.33
N LYS A 107 -20.16 6.86 -2.59
CA LYS A 107 -20.07 7.62 -3.83
C LYS A 107 -18.66 8.17 -4.08
N LEU A 108 -18.09 8.86 -3.09
CA LEU A 108 -16.77 9.47 -3.23
C LEU A 108 -15.63 8.42 -3.32
N ARG A 109 -15.76 7.32 -2.58
CA ARG A 109 -14.81 6.19 -2.69
C ARG A 109 -14.90 5.50 -4.05
N ASP A 110 -16.09 5.37 -4.62
CA ASP A 110 -16.28 4.80 -5.95
C ASP A 110 -15.66 5.71 -7.03
N ILE A 111 -15.82 7.01 -6.93
CA ILE A 111 -15.13 7.98 -7.79
C ILE A 111 -13.61 7.80 -7.67
N LEU A 112 -13.07 7.83 -6.47
CA LEU A 112 -11.63 7.64 -6.25
C LEU A 112 -11.13 6.30 -6.81
N LYS A 113 -11.90 5.23 -6.64
CA LYS A 113 -11.52 3.89 -7.11
C LYS A 113 -11.53 3.76 -8.64
N ARG A 114 -12.54 4.33 -9.31
CA ARG A 114 -12.64 4.29 -10.78
C ARG A 114 -11.58 5.10 -11.46
N GLU A 115 -11.24 6.21 -10.85
CA GLU A 115 -10.42 7.26 -11.44
C GLU A 115 -8.99 7.28 -10.86
N SER A 116 -8.61 6.19 -10.21
CA SER A 116 -7.25 6.01 -9.76
C SER A 116 -6.32 5.86 -10.94
N GLN A 117 -6.03 6.95 -11.59
CA GLN A 117 -5.09 6.97 -12.68
C GLN A 117 -3.74 7.51 -12.23
N ASN A 118 -2.77 6.65 -12.36
CA ASN A 118 -1.46 6.96 -12.92
C ASN A 118 -0.71 8.10 -12.21
N ASP A 119 -0.48 7.96 -10.89
CA ASP A 119 0.69 8.63 -10.39
C ASP A 119 1.93 7.86 -10.91
N GLU A 120 2.96 8.63 -11.23
CA GLU A 120 4.20 8.15 -11.82
C GLU A 120 4.88 7.06 -10.98
N LEU A 121 4.86 7.21 -9.65
CA LEU A 121 5.44 6.23 -8.72
C LEU A 121 4.72 4.89 -8.78
N THR A 122 3.38 4.89 -8.76
CA THR A 122 2.59 3.65 -8.82
C THR A 122 2.79 2.94 -10.17
N ASN A 123 2.86 3.68 -11.27
CA ASN A 123 3.17 3.10 -12.58
C ASN A 123 4.55 2.48 -12.61
N HIS A 124 5.56 3.18 -12.12
CA HIS A 124 6.91 2.66 -12.03
C HIS A 124 7.00 1.39 -11.18
N LEU A 125 6.31 1.34 -10.04
CA LEU A 125 6.24 0.14 -9.21
C LEU A 125 5.57 -1.04 -9.93
N ARG A 126 4.50 -0.80 -10.68
CA ARG A 126 3.81 -1.83 -11.48
C ARG A 126 4.72 -2.38 -12.58
N GLU A 127 5.37 -1.50 -13.33
CA GLU A 127 6.30 -1.86 -14.40
C GLU A 127 7.47 -2.67 -13.84
N THR A 128 8.16 -2.15 -12.82
CA THR A 128 9.28 -2.83 -12.16
C THR A 128 8.90 -4.20 -11.63
N PHE A 129 7.73 -4.32 -11.00
CA PHE A 129 7.25 -5.61 -10.53
C PHE A 129 6.96 -6.55 -11.69
N SER A 130 6.28 -6.09 -12.76
CA SER A 130 5.96 -6.92 -13.92
C SER A 130 7.21 -7.45 -14.63
N GLU A 131 8.27 -6.65 -14.71
CA GLU A 131 9.53 -7.04 -15.30
C GLU A 131 10.31 -8.07 -14.44
N SER A 132 10.20 -7.96 -13.12
CA SER A 132 10.99 -8.76 -12.19
C SER A 132 10.22 -9.97 -11.62
N ALA A 133 8.92 -10.01 -11.77
CA ALA A 133 8.03 -10.93 -11.06
C ALA A 133 8.34 -12.41 -11.34
N ASP A 134 8.59 -12.76 -12.61
CA ASP A 134 8.87 -14.14 -13.00
C ASP A 134 10.23 -14.61 -12.47
N VAL A 135 11.23 -13.72 -12.46
CA VAL A 135 12.55 -13.99 -11.91
C VAL A 135 12.46 -14.22 -10.40
N LEU A 136 11.78 -13.31 -9.69
CA LEU A 136 11.56 -13.42 -8.24
C LEU A 136 10.78 -14.69 -7.86
N LYS A 137 9.77 -15.04 -8.66
CA LYS A 137 9.00 -16.27 -8.45
C LYS A 137 9.89 -17.49 -8.59
N LYS A 138 10.70 -17.57 -9.64
CA LYS A 138 11.61 -18.68 -9.88
C LYS A 138 12.67 -18.79 -8.78
N GLU A 139 13.24 -17.69 -8.33
CA GLU A 139 14.22 -17.67 -7.24
C GLU A 139 13.59 -18.17 -5.94
N LEU A 140 12.37 -17.73 -5.60
CA LEU A 140 11.67 -18.18 -4.41
C LEU A 140 11.31 -19.66 -4.47
N ASP A 141 10.78 -20.14 -5.61
CA ASP A 141 10.45 -21.55 -5.81
C ASP A 141 11.70 -22.44 -5.66
N THR A 142 12.82 -22.01 -6.22
CA THR A 142 14.11 -22.72 -6.10
C THR A 142 14.59 -22.77 -4.65
N TRP A 143 14.48 -21.66 -3.93
CA TRP A 143 14.87 -21.60 -2.52
C TRP A 143 13.98 -22.49 -1.64
N LEU A 144 12.68 -22.51 -1.85
CA LEU A 144 11.73 -23.35 -1.13
C LEU A 144 12.01 -24.86 -1.37
N GLN A 145 12.26 -25.25 -2.62
CA GLN A 145 12.66 -26.63 -2.96
C GLN A 145 13.95 -27.06 -2.25
N GLY A 146 14.90 -26.15 -2.07
CA GLY A 146 16.13 -26.40 -1.31
C GLY A 146 15.91 -26.63 0.20
N LEU A 147 14.82 -26.08 0.76
CA LEU A 147 14.46 -26.31 2.18
C LEU A 147 13.84 -27.69 2.39
N ASP A 148 13.02 -28.18 1.46
CA ASP A 148 12.36 -29.49 1.55
C ASP A 148 13.37 -30.65 1.53
N VAL A 149 14.53 -30.48 0.89
CA VAL A 149 15.59 -31.49 0.83
C VAL A 149 16.40 -31.64 2.16
N THR A 150 16.36 -30.60 3.01
CA THR A 150 17.13 -30.59 4.28
C THR A 150 16.40 -31.21 5.47
N GLU A 151 15.09 -31.52 5.34
CA GLU A 151 14.30 -32.16 6.39
C GLU A 151 14.29 -33.72 6.31
N GLU A 152 14.87 -34.31 5.28
CA GLU A 152 14.92 -35.77 5.07
C GLU A 152 16.26 -36.43 5.47
N GLU A 153 17.20 -35.73 6.10
CA GLU A 153 18.43 -36.27 6.68
C GLU A 153 18.35 -36.24 8.23
#